data_9f3df59fdb431997ba2ff7430a622ee1
#
_entry.id   9f3df59fdb431997ba2ff7430a622ee1
#
_cell.length_a   1.000
_cell.length_b   1.000
_cell.length_c   1.000
_cell.angle_alpha   90.00
_cell.angle_beta   90.00
_cell.angle_gamma   90.00
#
_symmetry.space_group_name_H-M   'P 1'
#
loop_
_entity.id
_entity.type
_entity.pdbx_description
1 polymer ?
#
loop_
_entity_poly.entity_id
_entity_poly.type
_entity_poly.pdbx_seq_one_letter_code
_entity_poly.pdbx_strand_id
1 'polypeptide(L)'
;TVNASMVTAFASIGVTWTDALTGLAYSVVNLPPTDSSGNLVSIGDFIAVVRGLKCYDPRDGAQSYASPATWLYTTNPTLHTARVLYDDTLGLGMTPTSEFWADVTANANKNDVTLAGGEKTRELNIAIEAQQPAESWIKTMGEYAGCFVVPEGSIYRLIPDAIGSSVATIVTDDIVEGSFSWGKKTQRNRPNLVFVRYTDGVGGVPSIAPRGSDIPALPSGEKRRGTVV
;
A
#
# COMPACT_ATOMS: atom_id res chain seq x y z
N THR A 1 -5.43 -27.94 7.02
CA THR A 1 -4.71 -29.19 7.30
C THR A 1 -3.60 -28.88 8.28
N VAL A 2 -3.44 -29.71 9.30
CA VAL A 2 -2.38 -29.57 10.29
C VAL A 2 -1.01 -29.75 9.60
N ASN A 3 -0.04 -28.92 9.95
CA ASN A 3 1.29 -28.98 9.34
C ASN A 3 2.07 -30.21 9.85
N ALA A 4 2.47 -31.09 8.93
CA ALA A 4 3.15 -32.34 9.27
C ALA A 4 4.50 -32.11 9.98
N SER A 5 5.24 -31.07 9.63
CA SER A 5 6.52 -30.75 10.27
C SER A 5 6.34 -30.31 11.73
N MET A 6 5.26 -29.58 12.05
CA MET A 6 4.90 -29.23 13.43
C MET A 6 4.49 -30.49 14.24
N VAL A 7 3.66 -31.33 13.64
CA VAL A 7 3.27 -32.60 14.27
C VAL A 7 4.50 -33.41 14.65
N THR A 8 5.45 -33.56 13.73
CA THR A 8 6.70 -34.31 13.94
C THR A 8 7.58 -33.66 15.00
N ALA A 9 7.77 -32.34 14.92
CA ALA A 9 8.61 -31.59 15.87
C ALA A 9 8.06 -31.66 17.29
N PHE A 10 6.75 -31.45 17.46
CA PHE A 10 6.13 -31.51 18.77
C PHE A 10 6.01 -32.98 19.33
N ALA A 11 5.81 -33.95 18.45
CA ALA A 11 5.81 -35.37 18.85
C ALA A 11 7.18 -35.77 19.42
N SER A 12 8.29 -35.24 18.95
CA SER A 12 9.64 -35.57 19.45
C SER A 12 9.86 -35.13 20.90
N ILE A 13 9.06 -34.21 21.43
CA ILE A 13 9.06 -33.73 22.81
C ILE A 13 7.83 -34.17 23.59
N GLY A 14 7.09 -35.15 23.07
CA GLY A 14 5.90 -35.73 23.74
C GLY A 14 4.64 -34.87 23.68
N VAL A 15 4.58 -33.84 22.84
CA VAL A 15 3.42 -32.97 22.65
C VAL A 15 2.66 -33.35 21.41
N THR A 16 1.34 -33.48 21.50
CA THR A 16 0.46 -33.71 20.37
C THR A 16 -0.02 -32.37 19.81
N TRP A 17 0.39 -32.04 18.57
CA TRP A 17 -0.07 -30.83 17.90
C TRP A 17 -1.26 -31.14 16.99
N THR A 18 -2.39 -30.50 17.22
CA THR A 18 -3.64 -30.74 16.46
C THR A 18 -4.19 -29.50 15.79
N ASP A 19 -3.63 -28.30 16.05
CA ASP A 19 -4.12 -27.06 15.50
C ASP A 19 -3.62 -26.88 14.06
N ALA A 20 -4.53 -26.53 13.16
CA ALA A 20 -4.23 -26.21 11.77
C ALA A 20 -3.73 -24.77 11.57
N LEU A 21 -3.77 -23.92 12.61
CA LEU A 21 -3.42 -22.48 12.53
C LEU A 21 -4.09 -21.78 11.36
N THR A 22 -5.37 -22.04 11.13
CA THR A 22 -6.14 -21.50 10.01
C THR A 22 -6.18 -19.98 10.11
N GLY A 23 -5.86 -19.30 9.00
CA GLY A 23 -5.82 -17.83 8.94
C GLY A 23 -4.51 -17.20 9.39
N LEU A 24 -3.53 -18.00 9.86
CA LEU A 24 -2.20 -17.52 10.23
C LEU A 24 -1.15 -17.92 9.19
N ALA A 25 -0.24 -17.01 8.89
CA ALA A 25 1.00 -17.33 8.17
C ALA A 25 2.08 -17.67 9.19
N TYR A 26 2.70 -18.83 9.04
CA TYR A 26 3.76 -19.26 9.94
C TYR A 26 4.85 -20.02 9.19
N SER A 27 6.04 -20.06 9.76
CA SER A 27 7.15 -20.86 9.29
C SER A 27 7.62 -21.81 10.40
N VAL A 28 7.97 -23.03 10.02
CA VAL A 28 8.56 -24.02 10.94
C VAL A 28 10.03 -24.16 10.56
N VAL A 29 10.90 -23.82 11.50
CA VAL A 29 12.35 -23.98 11.34
C VAL A 29 12.81 -25.11 12.26
N ASN A 30 13.34 -26.16 11.67
CA ASN A 30 13.92 -27.29 12.40
C ASN A 30 15.44 -27.12 12.42
N LEU A 31 15.98 -26.86 13.60
CA LEU A 31 17.43 -26.74 13.83
C LEU A 31 17.94 -27.99 14.53
N PRO A 32 19.10 -28.53 14.11
CA PRO A 32 19.75 -29.56 14.88
C PRO A 32 20.19 -28.98 16.25
N PRO A 33 20.18 -29.78 17.34
CA PRO A 33 20.54 -29.27 18.66
C PRO A 33 22.01 -28.82 18.74
N THR A 34 22.86 -29.40 17.92
CA THR A 34 24.29 -29.06 17.82
C THR A 34 24.75 -28.96 16.37
N ASP A 35 25.75 -28.13 16.13
CA ASP A 35 26.46 -28.07 14.85
C ASP A 35 27.41 -29.30 14.66
N SER A 36 28.09 -29.33 13.52
CA SER A 36 29.05 -30.39 13.20
C SER A 36 30.25 -30.47 14.15
N SER A 37 30.46 -29.44 14.97
CA SER A 37 31.52 -29.34 15.99
C SER A 37 31.01 -29.62 17.39
N GLY A 38 29.74 -29.95 17.56
CA GLY A 38 29.10 -30.25 18.85
C GLY A 38 28.68 -29.05 19.68
N ASN A 39 28.75 -27.81 19.13
CA ASN A 39 28.29 -26.62 19.81
C ASN A 39 26.77 -26.48 19.66
N LEU A 40 26.10 -25.92 20.69
CA LEU A 40 24.67 -25.60 20.62
C LEU A 40 24.42 -24.62 19.50
N VAL A 41 23.50 -24.96 18.61
CA VAL A 41 23.06 -24.05 17.54
C VAL A 41 22.18 -22.96 18.14
N SER A 42 22.62 -21.71 18.05
CA SER A 42 21.83 -20.56 18.44
C SER A 42 20.97 -20.10 17.24
N ILE A 43 19.72 -19.72 17.52
CA ILE A 43 18.87 -19.07 16.51
C ILE A 43 19.41 -17.64 16.35
N GLY A 44 20.01 -17.36 15.20
CA GLY A 44 20.37 -16.00 14.81
C GLY A 44 19.15 -15.18 14.37
N ASP A 45 19.37 -13.98 13.87
CA ASP A 45 18.31 -13.14 13.32
C ASP A 45 17.59 -13.85 12.17
N PHE A 46 16.28 -13.97 12.28
CA PHE A 46 15.44 -14.59 11.28
C PHE A 46 14.73 -13.51 10.46
N ILE A 47 15.05 -13.41 9.19
CA ILE A 47 14.40 -12.47 8.27
C ILE A 47 13.53 -13.27 7.31
N ALA A 48 12.24 -12.91 7.23
CA ALA A 48 11.31 -13.51 6.30
C ALA A 48 10.71 -12.45 5.37
N VAL A 49 10.66 -12.76 4.07
CA VAL A 49 9.88 -11.98 3.10
C VAL A 49 8.47 -12.55 3.07
N VAL A 50 7.50 -11.77 3.51
CA VAL A 50 6.11 -12.19 3.63
C VAL A 50 5.28 -11.50 2.54
N ARG A 51 4.50 -12.31 1.79
CA ARG A 51 3.43 -11.76 0.93
C ARG A 51 2.24 -11.40 1.81
N GLY A 52 1.77 -10.15 1.69
CA GLY A 52 0.70 -9.62 2.50
C GLY A 52 -0.70 -10.18 2.14
N LEU A 53 -1.73 -9.39 2.44
CA LEU A 53 -3.11 -9.78 2.24
C LEU A 53 -3.43 -10.05 0.76
N LYS A 54 -4.27 -11.05 0.53
CA LYS A 54 -4.94 -11.25 -0.75
C LYS A 54 -6.09 -10.27 -0.88
N CYS A 55 -6.27 -9.67 -2.05
CA CYS A 55 -7.37 -8.76 -2.34
C CYS A 55 -8.18 -9.25 -3.52
N TYR A 56 -9.45 -8.89 -3.54
CA TYR A 56 -10.28 -9.05 -4.71
C TYR A 56 -9.90 -8.01 -5.76
N ASP A 57 -9.67 -8.44 -6.98
CA ASP A 57 -9.45 -7.56 -8.12
C ASP A 57 -10.65 -7.68 -9.08
N PRO A 58 -11.49 -6.63 -9.22
CA PRO A 58 -12.66 -6.67 -10.09
C PRO A 58 -12.29 -6.74 -11.58
N ARG A 59 -11.02 -6.57 -11.94
CA ARG A 59 -10.52 -6.66 -13.32
C ARG A 59 -10.20 -8.10 -13.73
N ASP A 60 -9.99 -8.98 -12.74
CA ASP A 60 -9.65 -10.38 -12.97
C ASP A 60 -10.91 -11.24 -12.98
N GLY A 61 -11.34 -11.64 -14.17
CA GLY A 61 -12.53 -12.48 -14.35
C GLY A 61 -12.45 -13.88 -13.71
N ALA A 62 -11.27 -14.31 -13.25
CA ALA A 62 -11.10 -15.58 -12.54
C ALA A 62 -11.38 -15.44 -11.03
N GLN A 63 -11.48 -14.22 -10.52
CA GLN A 63 -11.78 -13.92 -9.14
C GLN A 63 -13.27 -13.66 -8.92
N SER A 64 -13.76 -13.96 -7.73
CA SER A 64 -15.11 -13.61 -7.28
C SER A 64 -15.06 -12.91 -5.92
N TYR A 65 -15.75 -11.78 -5.81
CA TYR A 65 -15.90 -11.07 -4.52
C TYR A 65 -16.52 -11.97 -3.44
N ALA A 66 -17.50 -12.79 -3.78
CA ALA A 66 -18.15 -13.71 -2.85
C ALA A 66 -17.28 -14.92 -2.46
N SER A 67 -16.13 -15.13 -3.09
CA SER A 67 -15.26 -16.27 -2.84
C SER A 67 -13.82 -15.83 -2.54
N PRO A 68 -13.48 -15.51 -1.27
CA PRO A 68 -12.14 -15.06 -0.88
C PRO A 68 -11.01 -16.06 -1.22
N ALA A 69 -11.34 -17.33 -1.45
CA ALA A 69 -10.38 -18.34 -1.87
C ALA A 69 -9.80 -18.06 -3.27
N THR A 70 -10.52 -17.30 -4.11
CA THR A 70 -10.08 -16.92 -5.46
C THR A 70 -9.20 -15.67 -5.48
N TRP A 71 -9.13 -14.93 -4.38
CA TRP A 71 -8.37 -13.68 -4.31
C TRP A 71 -6.88 -13.93 -4.35
N LEU A 72 -6.16 -13.00 -4.94
CA LEU A 72 -4.71 -13.11 -5.13
C LEU A 72 -3.95 -12.04 -4.34
N TYR A 73 -2.68 -12.33 -4.09
CA TYR A 73 -1.75 -11.34 -3.58
C TYR A 73 -1.52 -10.23 -4.62
N THR A 74 -1.48 -9.00 -4.15
CA THR A 74 -1.22 -7.84 -4.98
C THR A 74 -0.42 -6.79 -4.21
N THR A 75 0.32 -5.95 -4.92
CA THR A 75 0.96 -4.73 -4.40
C THR A 75 0.19 -3.47 -4.78
N ASN A 76 -0.95 -3.61 -5.46
CA ASN A 76 -1.75 -2.46 -5.89
C ASN A 76 -2.43 -1.76 -4.71
N PRO A 77 -2.09 -0.50 -4.42
CA PRO A 77 -2.60 0.21 -3.23
C PRO A 77 -4.11 0.44 -3.27
N THR A 78 -4.71 0.59 -4.45
CA THR A 78 -6.17 0.77 -4.57
C THR A 78 -6.92 -0.48 -4.12
N LEU A 79 -6.44 -1.67 -4.46
CA LEU A 79 -7.09 -2.92 -4.05
C LEU A 79 -6.98 -3.14 -2.53
N HIS A 80 -5.89 -2.75 -1.92
CA HIS A 80 -5.74 -2.76 -0.46
C HIS A 80 -6.65 -1.73 0.21
N THR A 81 -6.75 -0.51 -0.34
CA THR A 81 -7.68 0.52 0.14
C THR A 81 -9.12 0.03 0.07
N ALA A 82 -9.52 -0.56 -1.06
CA ALA A 82 -10.83 -1.15 -1.21
C ALA A 82 -11.09 -2.23 -0.15
N ARG A 83 -10.10 -3.09 0.13
CA ARG A 83 -10.23 -4.13 1.13
C ARG A 83 -10.46 -3.57 2.52
N VAL A 84 -9.76 -2.53 2.93
CA VAL A 84 -10.00 -1.85 4.22
C VAL A 84 -11.43 -1.28 4.31
N LEU A 85 -12.03 -0.91 3.21
CA LEU A 85 -13.40 -0.38 3.21
C LEU A 85 -14.46 -1.48 3.31
N TYR A 86 -14.31 -2.60 2.59
CA TYR A 86 -15.37 -3.60 2.50
C TYR A 86 -15.20 -4.82 3.44
N ASP A 87 -13.99 -5.09 3.92
CA ASP A 87 -13.74 -6.25 4.80
C ASP A 87 -14.42 -6.02 6.16
N ASP A 88 -15.22 -6.98 6.60
CA ASP A 88 -15.98 -6.90 7.85
C ASP A 88 -15.16 -7.27 9.10
N THR A 89 -14.01 -7.91 8.88
CA THR A 89 -13.12 -8.35 9.98
C THR A 89 -11.95 -7.40 10.17
N LEU A 90 -11.34 -6.96 9.06
CA LEU A 90 -10.14 -6.13 9.06
C LEU A 90 -10.40 -4.68 8.68
N GLY A 91 -11.62 -4.32 8.32
CA GLY A 91 -12.00 -3.03 7.78
C GLY A 91 -13.32 -2.50 8.32
N LEU A 92 -14.02 -1.72 7.49
CA LEU A 92 -15.26 -1.04 7.87
C LEU A 92 -16.54 -1.85 7.60
N GLY A 93 -16.45 -2.97 6.89
CA GLY A 93 -17.62 -3.79 6.55
C GLY A 93 -18.60 -3.10 5.59
N MET A 94 -18.14 -2.16 4.77
CA MET A 94 -18.99 -1.48 3.78
C MET A 94 -19.48 -2.47 2.72
N THR A 95 -20.75 -2.40 2.37
CA THR A 95 -21.29 -3.17 1.22
C THR A 95 -20.92 -2.45 -0.08
N PRO A 96 -20.08 -3.04 -0.96
CA PRO A 96 -19.67 -2.41 -2.20
C PRO A 96 -20.81 -2.32 -3.21
N THR A 97 -20.86 -1.21 -3.95
CA THR A 97 -21.79 -0.99 -5.08
C THR A 97 -21.06 -1.12 -6.42
N SER A 98 -21.81 -1.08 -7.51
CA SER A 98 -21.25 -1.06 -8.87
C SER A 98 -20.37 0.17 -9.12
N GLU A 99 -20.77 1.33 -8.59
CA GLU A 99 -20.02 2.58 -8.69
C GLU A 99 -18.69 2.48 -7.93
N PHE A 100 -18.71 1.90 -6.72
CA PHE A 100 -17.50 1.64 -5.97
C PHE A 100 -16.51 0.77 -6.76
N TRP A 101 -16.98 -0.32 -7.36
CA TRP A 101 -16.11 -1.19 -8.15
C TRP A 101 -15.59 -0.52 -9.43
N ALA A 102 -16.38 0.38 -10.03
CA ALA A 102 -15.94 1.19 -11.16
C ALA A 102 -14.79 2.13 -10.75
N ASP A 103 -14.91 2.81 -9.60
CA ASP A 103 -13.85 3.66 -9.04
C ASP A 103 -12.59 2.85 -8.73
N VAL A 104 -12.72 1.68 -8.08
CA VAL A 104 -11.62 0.76 -7.79
C VAL A 104 -10.90 0.34 -9.06
N THR A 105 -11.66 -0.08 -10.09
CA THR A 105 -11.11 -0.48 -11.39
C THR A 105 -10.31 0.64 -12.04
N ALA A 106 -10.87 1.84 -12.08
CA ALA A 106 -10.24 3.00 -12.72
C ALA A 106 -8.93 3.39 -12.02
N ASN A 107 -8.93 3.44 -10.68
CA ASN A 107 -7.73 3.79 -9.91
C ASN A 107 -6.69 2.67 -9.93
N ALA A 108 -7.09 1.41 -9.83
CA ALA A 108 -6.18 0.28 -9.90
C ALA A 108 -5.44 0.21 -11.24
N ASN A 109 -6.14 0.50 -12.35
CA ASN A 109 -5.51 0.59 -13.67
C ASN A 109 -4.44 1.68 -13.75
N LYS A 110 -4.66 2.84 -13.12
CA LYS A 110 -3.66 3.92 -13.06
C LYS A 110 -2.42 3.53 -12.26
N ASN A 111 -2.62 2.82 -11.16
CA ASN A 111 -1.52 2.39 -10.30
C ASN A 111 -0.67 1.29 -10.96
N ASP A 112 -1.28 0.44 -11.77
CA ASP A 112 -0.59 -0.66 -12.49
C ASP A 112 0.07 -0.23 -13.82
N VAL A 113 0.00 1.05 -14.20
CA VAL A 113 0.74 1.55 -15.36
C VAL A 113 2.23 1.35 -15.13
N THR A 114 2.86 0.63 -16.06
CA THR A 114 4.31 0.38 -16.02
C THR A 114 5.06 1.60 -16.54
N LEU A 115 6.01 2.09 -15.77
CA LEU A 115 6.91 3.17 -16.14
C LEU A 115 8.04 2.66 -17.05
N ALA A 116 8.79 3.58 -17.64
CA ALA A 116 9.89 3.25 -18.54
C ALA A 116 11.00 2.38 -17.89
N GLY A 117 11.13 2.44 -16.56
CA GLY A 117 12.06 1.63 -15.79
C GLY A 117 11.56 0.22 -15.46
N GLY A 118 10.31 -0.11 -15.81
CA GLY A 118 9.70 -1.41 -15.53
C GLY A 118 8.91 -1.47 -14.23
N GLU A 119 9.01 -0.46 -13.38
CA GLU A 119 8.25 -0.35 -12.13
C GLU A 119 6.82 0.09 -12.41
N LYS A 120 5.90 -0.23 -11.50
CA LYS A 120 4.54 0.29 -11.53
C LYS A 120 4.52 1.74 -11.03
N THR A 121 3.51 2.50 -11.46
CA THR A 121 3.32 3.90 -11.02
C THR A 121 3.19 3.99 -9.51
N ARG A 122 2.52 3.03 -8.88
CA ARG A 122 2.36 2.97 -7.42
C ARG A 122 2.30 1.52 -6.95
N GLU A 123 3.02 1.24 -5.89
CA GLU A 123 3.01 -0.04 -5.19
C GLU A 123 2.92 0.19 -3.68
N LEU A 124 2.26 -0.71 -2.98
CA LEU A 124 2.10 -0.67 -1.54
C LEU A 124 2.80 -1.87 -0.90
N ASN A 125 3.76 -1.56 -0.02
CA ASN A 125 4.41 -2.51 0.88
C ASN A 125 4.38 -1.90 2.28
N ILE A 126 3.34 -2.19 3.04
CA ILE A 126 3.12 -1.64 4.38
C ILE A 126 2.79 -2.76 5.37
N ALA A 127 3.32 -2.65 6.58
CA ALA A 127 2.89 -3.42 7.74
C ALA A 127 2.06 -2.51 8.66
N ILE A 128 0.86 -2.96 9.03
CA ILE A 128 -0.01 -2.26 9.99
C ILE A 128 0.29 -2.86 11.35
N GLU A 129 1.15 -2.19 12.12
CA GLU A 129 1.63 -2.68 13.43
C GLU A 129 0.94 -1.97 14.60
N ALA A 130 0.36 -0.80 14.36
CA ALA A 130 -0.26 0.01 15.40
C ALA A 130 -1.75 0.18 15.18
N GLN A 131 -2.51 0.10 16.27
CA GLN A 131 -3.92 0.45 16.26
C GLN A 131 -4.08 1.97 16.10
N GLN A 132 -4.82 2.37 15.07
CA GLN A 132 -5.15 3.77 14.80
C GLN A 132 -6.63 3.88 14.44
N PRO A 133 -7.22 5.08 14.52
CA PRO A 133 -8.58 5.33 14.04
C PRO A 133 -8.70 4.92 12.56
N ALA A 134 -9.82 4.30 12.19
CA ALA A 134 -10.07 3.85 10.82
C ALA A 134 -9.93 4.99 9.79
N GLU A 135 -10.40 6.19 10.13
CA GLU A 135 -10.27 7.39 9.29
C GLU A 135 -8.81 7.71 8.94
N SER A 136 -7.90 7.59 9.92
CA SER A 136 -6.47 7.82 9.69
C SER A 136 -5.89 6.82 8.69
N TRP A 137 -6.26 5.53 8.83
CA TRP A 137 -5.83 4.49 7.89
C TRP A 137 -6.42 4.69 6.49
N ILE A 138 -7.71 5.03 6.39
CA ILE A 138 -8.38 5.30 5.11
C ILE A 138 -7.67 6.44 4.38
N LYS A 139 -7.36 7.54 5.08
CA LYS A 139 -6.62 8.66 4.51
C LYS A 139 -5.24 8.23 4.01
N THR A 140 -4.47 7.55 4.85
CA THR A 140 -3.12 7.08 4.50
C THR A 140 -3.15 6.14 3.29
N MET A 141 -4.08 5.18 3.28
CA MET A 141 -4.23 4.24 2.17
C MET A 141 -4.66 4.93 0.88
N GLY A 142 -5.55 5.94 0.98
CA GLY A 142 -5.94 6.78 -0.15
C GLY A 142 -4.76 7.57 -0.74
N GLU A 143 -3.90 8.13 0.10
CA GLU A 143 -2.68 8.82 -0.33
C GLU A 143 -1.74 7.88 -1.10
N TYR A 144 -1.53 6.65 -0.62
CA TYR A 144 -0.75 5.63 -1.35
C TYR A 144 -1.42 5.24 -2.67
N ALA A 145 -2.75 5.10 -2.68
CA ALA A 145 -3.51 4.78 -3.88
C ALA A 145 -3.59 5.96 -4.88
N GLY A 146 -3.23 7.18 -4.46
CA GLY A 146 -3.35 8.39 -5.26
C GLY A 146 -4.79 8.78 -5.54
N CYS A 147 -5.65 8.59 -4.54
CA CYS A 147 -7.05 8.97 -4.61
C CYS A 147 -7.52 9.57 -3.28
N PHE A 148 -8.57 10.37 -3.36
CA PHE A 148 -9.33 10.82 -2.21
C PHE A 148 -10.41 9.80 -1.91
N VAL A 149 -10.47 9.32 -0.68
CA VAL A 149 -11.54 8.43 -0.21
C VAL A 149 -12.62 9.31 0.43
N VAL A 150 -13.73 9.46 -0.24
CA VAL A 150 -14.80 10.39 0.14
C VAL A 150 -16.07 9.63 0.51
N PRO A 151 -16.64 9.84 1.69
CA PRO A 151 -17.93 9.25 2.05
C PRO A 151 -19.05 9.88 1.21
N GLU A 152 -19.90 9.06 0.62
CA GLU A 152 -21.09 9.45 -0.14
C GLU A 152 -22.28 8.62 0.32
N GLY A 153 -23.05 9.14 1.25
CA GLY A 153 -24.15 8.41 1.88
C GLY A 153 -23.66 7.20 2.69
N SER A 154 -24.00 5.99 2.27
CA SER A 154 -23.61 4.75 2.93
C SER A 154 -22.37 4.07 2.31
N ILE A 155 -21.79 4.68 1.29
CA ILE A 155 -20.62 4.15 0.57
C ILE A 155 -19.45 5.13 0.60
N TYR A 156 -18.29 4.65 0.21
CA TYR A 156 -17.11 5.48 -0.07
C TYR A 156 -16.84 5.50 -1.56
N ARG A 157 -16.44 6.66 -2.07
CA ARG A 157 -15.98 6.86 -3.44
C ARG A 157 -14.46 7.01 -3.44
N LEU A 158 -13.82 6.48 -4.44
CA LEU A 158 -12.38 6.62 -4.65
C LEU A 158 -12.14 7.59 -5.81
N ILE A 159 -12.04 8.88 -5.48
CA ILE A 159 -11.84 9.94 -6.47
C ILE A 159 -10.34 10.08 -6.76
N PRO A 160 -9.89 9.85 -8.01
CA PRO A 160 -8.46 9.93 -8.33
C PRO A 160 -7.93 11.34 -8.14
N ASP A 161 -6.75 11.45 -7.52
CA ASP A 161 -5.96 12.70 -7.49
C ASP A 161 -5.30 12.88 -8.85
N ALA A 162 -6.01 13.45 -9.78
CA ALA A 162 -5.57 13.67 -11.15
C ALA A 162 -6.22 14.92 -11.73
N ILE A 163 -5.52 15.55 -12.68
CA ILE A 163 -6.09 16.65 -13.44
C ILE A 163 -7.23 16.09 -14.31
N GLY A 164 -8.44 16.53 -14.04
CA GLY A 164 -9.63 16.23 -14.81
C GLY A 164 -10.06 17.36 -15.74
N SER A 165 -11.09 17.10 -16.51
CA SER A 165 -11.77 18.16 -17.26
C SER A 165 -12.44 19.14 -16.29
N SER A 166 -12.50 20.42 -16.66
CA SER A 166 -13.24 21.40 -15.89
C SER A 166 -14.71 21.00 -15.79
N VAL A 167 -15.24 20.91 -14.57
CA VAL A 167 -16.65 20.57 -14.31
C VAL A 167 -17.52 21.80 -14.22
N ALA A 168 -16.94 22.98 -13.98
CA ALA A 168 -17.62 24.26 -13.93
C ALA A 168 -16.66 25.39 -14.22
N THR A 169 -17.18 26.48 -14.77
CA THR A 169 -16.46 27.74 -14.91
C THR A 169 -17.07 28.74 -13.95
N ILE A 170 -16.29 29.28 -13.03
CA ILE A 170 -16.71 30.34 -12.12
C ILE A 170 -16.39 31.66 -12.79
N VAL A 171 -17.40 32.49 -13.03
CA VAL A 171 -17.24 33.84 -13.58
C VAL A 171 -17.26 34.90 -12.47
N THR A 172 -16.85 36.11 -12.80
CA THR A 172 -16.77 37.20 -11.79
C THR A 172 -18.09 37.41 -11.04
N ASP A 173 -19.22 37.24 -11.72
CA ASP A 173 -20.56 37.43 -11.16
C ASP A 173 -20.95 36.35 -10.15
N ASP A 174 -20.27 35.20 -10.16
CA ASP A 174 -20.47 34.12 -9.19
C ASP A 174 -19.68 34.35 -7.88
N ILE A 175 -18.82 35.37 -7.85
CA ILE A 175 -17.93 35.63 -6.73
C ILE A 175 -18.46 36.82 -5.93
N VAL A 176 -18.73 36.59 -4.65
CA VAL A 176 -19.09 37.68 -3.74
C VAL A 176 -17.96 38.69 -3.66
N GLU A 177 -18.26 39.97 -3.88
CA GLU A 177 -17.26 41.04 -3.84
C GLU A 177 -16.42 41.02 -2.56
N GLY A 178 -15.11 41.05 -2.70
CA GLY A 178 -14.15 40.99 -1.59
C GLY A 178 -13.94 39.61 -0.96
N SER A 179 -14.64 38.56 -1.41
CA SER A 179 -14.48 37.21 -0.87
C SER A 179 -13.31 36.43 -1.51
N PHE A 180 -12.84 36.85 -2.68
CA PHE A 180 -11.77 36.16 -3.41
C PHE A 180 -10.40 36.74 -3.03
N SER A 181 -9.54 35.89 -2.51
CA SER A 181 -8.14 36.24 -2.33
C SER A 181 -7.23 35.14 -2.87
N TRP A 182 -6.13 35.50 -3.46
CA TRP A 182 -5.12 34.55 -3.90
C TRP A 182 -3.72 35.00 -3.51
N GLY A 183 -2.85 34.04 -3.29
CA GLY A 183 -1.46 34.33 -2.98
C GLY A 183 -0.52 33.29 -3.61
N LYS A 184 0.65 33.73 -4.01
CA LYS A 184 1.74 32.82 -4.42
C LYS A 184 2.70 32.66 -3.25
N LYS A 185 3.09 31.38 -2.99
CA LYS A 185 4.30 31.16 -2.17
C LYS A 185 5.47 31.86 -2.83
N THR A 186 6.28 32.53 -2.03
CA THR A 186 7.50 33.19 -2.55
C THR A 186 8.38 32.14 -3.23
N GLN A 187 9.16 32.55 -4.23
CA GLN A 187 10.05 31.65 -4.94
C GLN A 187 11.02 30.91 -3.99
N ARG A 188 11.40 31.57 -2.89
CA ARG A 188 12.25 30.98 -1.85
C ARG A 188 11.60 29.77 -1.14
N ASN A 189 10.28 29.76 -1.03
CA ASN A 189 9.51 28.73 -0.30
C ASN A 189 8.93 27.65 -1.23
N ARG A 190 9.31 27.65 -2.51
CA ARG A 190 8.92 26.62 -3.47
C ARG A 190 10.14 25.73 -3.73
N PRO A 191 10.14 24.47 -3.28
CA PRO A 191 11.18 23.53 -3.66
C PRO A 191 11.11 23.29 -5.17
N ASN A 192 12.25 23.18 -5.82
CA ASN A 192 12.38 22.75 -7.22
C ASN A 192 13.01 21.37 -7.34
N LEU A 193 13.23 20.73 -6.20
CA LEU A 193 13.71 19.36 -6.11
C LEU A 193 13.13 18.72 -4.85
N VAL A 194 12.54 17.55 -4.99
CA VAL A 194 11.98 16.76 -3.89
C VAL A 194 12.76 15.46 -3.81
N PHE A 195 13.26 15.14 -2.63
CA PHE A 195 13.86 13.85 -2.35
C PHE A 195 12.85 12.99 -1.62
N VAL A 196 12.60 11.81 -2.14
CA VAL A 196 11.72 10.82 -1.51
C VAL A 196 12.58 9.74 -0.88
N ARG A 197 12.35 9.45 0.39
CA ARG A 197 12.90 8.26 1.06
C ARG A 197 11.93 7.10 0.87
N TYR A 198 12.46 5.97 0.48
CA TYR A 198 11.67 4.75 0.31
C TYR A 198 12.52 3.53 0.68
N THR A 199 11.86 2.44 0.96
CA THR A 199 12.53 1.15 1.17
C THR A 199 12.45 0.36 -0.14
N ASP A 200 13.61 -0.04 -0.65
CA ASP A 200 13.68 -0.85 -1.87
C ASP A 200 13.04 -2.22 -1.62
N GLY A 201 12.07 -2.58 -2.45
CA GLY A 201 11.33 -3.85 -2.35
C GLY A 201 12.18 -5.10 -2.61
N VAL A 202 13.33 -4.95 -3.26
CA VAL A 202 14.23 -6.08 -3.58
C VAL A 202 15.20 -6.40 -2.45
N GLY A 203 15.60 -5.42 -1.66
CA GLY A 203 16.62 -5.61 -0.62
C GLY A 203 16.22 -5.12 0.78
N GLY A 204 15.05 -4.50 0.94
CA GLY A 204 14.66 -3.89 2.19
C GLY A 204 15.57 -2.74 2.64
N VAL A 205 16.38 -2.20 1.72
CA VAL A 205 17.37 -1.16 2.04
C VAL A 205 16.74 0.22 1.88
N PRO A 206 16.86 1.12 2.88
CA PRO A 206 16.42 2.49 2.74
C PRO A 206 17.14 3.19 1.58
N SER A 207 16.39 3.80 0.68
CA SER A 207 16.88 4.46 -0.52
C SER A 207 16.31 5.87 -0.62
N ILE A 208 16.96 6.72 -1.41
CA ILE A 208 16.51 8.10 -1.68
C ILE A 208 16.50 8.32 -3.19
N ALA A 209 15.40 8.85 -3.71
CA ALA A 209 15.26 9.30 -5.10
C ALA A 209 14.99 10.82 -5.16
N PRO A 210 15.47 11.54 -6.18
CA PRO A 210 16.35 11.07 -7.25
C PRO A 210 17.79 10.86 -6.75
N ARG A 211 18.51 9.95 -7.40
CA ARG A 211 19.95 9.74 -7.16
C ARG A 211 20.77 10.69 -8.06
N GLY A 212 22.05 10.84 -7.75
CA GLY A 212 22.94 11.84 -8.35
C GLY A 212 22.81 12.07 -9.86
N SER A 213 22.83 11.01 -10.69
CA SER A 213 22.68 11.09 -12.15
C SER A 213 21.26 11.47 -12.62
N ASP A 214 20.26 11.18 -11.79
CA ASP A 214 18.85 11.39 -12.14
C ASP A 214 18.34 12.76 -11.71
N ILE A 215 19.21 13.55 -11.08
CA ILE A 215 18.87 14.91 -10.67
C ILE A 215 18.90 15.83 -11.89
N PRO A 216 17.74 16.37 -12.32
CA PRO A 216 17.67 17.24 -13.49
C PRO A 216 18.63 18.44 -13.39
N ALA A 217 19.22 18.85 -14.52
CA ALA A 217 19.94 20.10 -14.59
C ALA A 217 18.98 21.27 -14.32
N LEU A 218 19.42 22.24 -13.51
CA LEU A 218 18.63 23.45 -13.29
C LEU A 218 18.84 24.43 -14.44
N PRO A 219 17.80 25.21 -14.78
CA PRO A 219 17.96 26.35 -15.65
C PRO A 219 19.09 27.29 -15.16
N SER A 220 19.74 27.96 -16.11
CA SER A 220 20.84 28.87 -15.78
C SER A 220 20.38 29.93 -14.77
N GLY A 221 21.17 30.09 -13.69
CA GLY A 221 20.90 31.09 -12.65
C GLY A 221 19.99 30.62 -11.50
N GLU A 222 19.38 29.43 -11.57
CA GLU A 222 18.61 28.89 -10.45
C GLU A 222 19.48 28.14 -9.43
N LYS A 223 19.15 28.30 -8.14
CA LYS A 223 19.75 27.52 -7.06
C LYS A 223 18.84 26.36 -6.68
N ARG A 224 19.42 25.21 -6.37
CA ARG A 224 18.68 24.05 -5.87
C ARG A 224 18.04 24.34 -4.52
N ARG A 225 16.76 24.06 -4.41
CA ARG A 225 15.95 24.15 -3.18
C ARG A 225 15.29 22.80 -2.98
N GLY A 226 16.02 21.91 -2.32
CA GLY A 226 15.54 20.55 -2.05
C GLY A 226 14.67 20.50 -0.80
N THR A 227 13.73 19.58 -0.78
CA THR A 227 13.04 19.11 0.41
C THR A 227 13.09 17.59 0.44
N VAL A 228 13.07 17.01 1.64
CA VAL A 228 13.01 15.56 1.85
C VAL A 228 11.62 15.24 2.36
N VAL A 229 10.97 14.27 1.75
CA VAL A 229 9.64 13.75 2.13
C VAL A 229 9.77 12.28 2.50
#